data_1204fcc44ca39b010e7af1f394da3861
#
_entry.id   1204fcc44ca39b010e7af1f394da3861
#
_cell.length_a   1.000
_cell.length_b   1.000
_cell.length_c   1.000
_cell.angle_alpha   90.00
_cell.angle_beta   90.00
_cell.angle_gamma   90.00
#
_symmetry.space_group_name_H-M   'P 1'
#
loop_
_entity.id
_entity.type
_entity.pdbx_description
1 polymer ?
#
loop_
_entity_poly.entity_id
_entity_poly.type
_entity_poly.pdbx_seq_one_letter_code
_entity_poly.pdbx_strand_id
1 'polypeptide(L)'
;MLFRSEAEQLLGDRFLLITQNVDGLHARAGSSTVIEYHGSIWRTRCLDCGDEREDRRAPLPQLPPPCPACGGRLRPGVVWFGETIPAGAAADAETAARACDLFLVVGTSGAVWPAAGLARVARESDAQVIEFNLERGGVSDEAHLFIAGDAAATLPMLVP
;
A
#
# COMPACT_ATOMS: atom_id res chain seq x y z
N MET A 1 -12.36 3.08 -7.94
CA MET A 1 -11.14 2.62 -8.63
C MET A 1 -10.70 3.58 -9.75
N LEU A 2 -11.60 4.22 -10.47
CA LEU A 2 -11.29 5.16 -11.57
C LEU A 2 -10.47 6.38 -11.11
N PHE A 3 -10.78 6.96 -9.96
CA PHE A 3 -10.09 8.16 -9.44
C PHE A 3 -8.56 8.05 -9.42
N ARG A 4 -8.00 6.92 -8.98
CA ARG A 4 -6.54 6.80 -8.80
C ARG A 4 -5.81 6.73 -10.13
N SER A 5 -6.37 6.02 -11.11
CA SER A 5 -5.80 5.98 -12.46
C SER A 5 -5.92 7.34 -13.16
N GLU A 6 -7.00 8.09 -12.90
CA GLU A 6 -7.16 9.46 -13.40
C GLU A 6 -6.16 10.42 -12.73
N ALA A 7 -6.00 10.37 -11.42
CA ALA A 7 -5.02 11.18 -10.71
C ALA A 7 -3.58 10.85 -11.17
N GLU A 8 -3.24 9.57 -11.35
CA GLU A 8 -1.95 9.13 -11.85
C GLU A 8 -1.71 9.62 -13.29
N GLN A 9 -2.73 9.58 -14.16
CA GLN A 9 -2.62 10.12 -15.53
C GLN A 9 -2.40 11.64 -15.55
N LEU A 10 -3.06 12.38 -14.64
CA LEU A 10 -2.94 13.83 -14.55
C LEU A 10 -1.60 14.28 -13.95
N LEU A 11 -1.12 13.57 -12.94
CA LEU A 11 0.06 13.95 -12.16
C LEU A 11 1.35 13.30 -12.67
N GLY A 12 1.25 12.18 -13.40
CA GLY A 12 2.41 11.44 -13.90
C GLY A 12 3.37 11.05 -12.77
N ASP A 13 4.64 11.35 -12.94
CA ASP A 13 5.71 11.00 -11.98
C ASP A 13 5.56 11.68 -10.61
N ARG A 14 4.64 12.64 -10.46
CA ARG A 14 4.31 13.28 -9.18
C ARG A 14 3.28 12.50 -8.36
N PHE A 15 2.76 11.38 -8.89
CA PHE A 15 1.81 10.54 -8.18
C PHE A 15 2.47 9.25 -7.74
N LEU A 16 2.30 8.89 -6.46
CA LEU A 16 2.74 7.62 -5.92
C LEU A 16 1.64 7.04 -5.04
N LEU A 17 1.38 5.75 -5.19
CA LEU A 17 0.44 5.02 -4.36
C LEU A 17 1.17 4.10 -3.38
N ILE A 18 0.96 4.29 -2.09
CA ILE A 18 1.41 3.37 -1.04
C ILE A 18 0.18 2.57 -0.59
N THR A 19 0.19 1.26 -0.75
CA THR A 19 -0.93 0.42 -0.36
C THR A 19 -0.57 -0.56 0.75
N GLN A 20 -1.46 -0.69 1.73
CA GLN A 20 -1.42 -1.73 2.75
C GLN A 20 -2.16 -3.00 2.29
N ASN A 21 -2.94 -2.91 1.21
CA ASN A 21 -3.64 -4.04 0.63
C ASN A 21 -2.68 -4.96 -0.11
N VAL A 22 -2.91 -6.26 -0.02
CA VAL A 22 -2.06 -7.30 -0.61
C VAL A 22 -2.69 -7.97 -1.84
N ASP A 23 -3.88 -7.51 -2.26
CA ASP A 23 -4.73 -8.13 -3.27
C ASP A 23 -4.32 -7.83 -4.73
N GLY A 24 -3.45 -6.85 -4.95
CA GLY A 24 -2.99 -6.42 -6.27
C GLY A 24 -4.06 -5.69 -7.10
N LEU A 25 -5.18 -5.24 -6.48
CA LEU A 25 -6.26 -4.59 -7.21
C LEU A 25 -5.87 -3.22 -7.76
N HIS A 26 -4.92 -2.52 -7.15
CA HIS A 26 -4.42 -1.24 -7.67
C HIS A 26 -3.71 -1.40 -9.02
N ALA A 27 -2.81 -2.36 -9.12
CA ALA A 27 -2.13 -2.67 -10.38
C ALA A 27 -3.13 -3.15 -11.46
N ARG A 28 -4.10 -3.99 -11.07
CA ARG A 28 -5.17 -4.42 -11.99
C ARG A 28 -6.08 -3.28 -12.45
N ALA A 29 -6.20 -2.22 -11.67
CA ALA A 29 -6.94 -1.01 -12.03
C ALA A 29 -6.12 0.00 -12.85
N GLY A 30 -4.87 -0.35 -13.22
CA GLY A 30 -4.02 0.44 -14.08
C GLY A 30 -3.02 1.35 -13.36
N SER A 31 -2.92 1.29 -12.02
CA SER A 31 -1.86 2.02 -11.31
C SER A 31 -0.50 1.40 -11.61
N SER A 32 0.46 2.20 -12.04
CA SER A 32 1.82 1.78 -12.42
C SER A 32 2.85 2.03 -11.32
N THR A 33 2.68 3.09 -10.54
CA THR A 33 3.60 3.49 -9.48
C THR A 33 3.03 3.15 -8.11
N VAL A 34 3.23 1.89 -7.68
CA VAL A 34 2.64 1.34 -6.44
C VAL A 34 3.71 0.76 -5.53
N ILE A 35 3.77 1.21 -4.27
CA ILE A 35 4.51 0.56 -3.20
C ILE A 35 3.57 -0.39 -2.46
N GLU A 36 3.76 -1.71 -2.61
CA GLU A 36 3.05 -2.75 -1.88
C GLU A 36 3.67 -2.90 -0.48
N TYR A 37 3.26 -2.05 0.46
CA TYR A 37 3.90 -1.90 1.77
C TYR A 37 3.90 -3.18 2.61
N HIS A 38 2.84 -3.98 2.48
CA HIS A 38 2.70 -5.27 3.15
C HIS A 38 2.91 -6.46 2.20
N GLY A 39 3.55 -6.24 1.05
CA GLY A 39 3.77 -7.27 0.04
C GLY A 39 2.53 -7.62 -0.77
N SER A 40 2.51 -8.81 -1.38
CA SER A 40 1.45 -9.21 -2.29
C SER A 40 1.13 -10.70 -2.18
N ILE A 41 -0.16 -11.07 -2.28
CA ILE A 41 -0.59 -12.47 -2.37
C ILE A 41 -0.18 -13.11 -3.70
N TRP A 42 0.15 -12.30 -4.71
CA TRP A 42 0.60 -12.76 -6.03
C TRP A 42 2.11 -13.00 -6.11
N ARG A 43 2.79 -12.92 -4.98
CA ARG A 43 4.17 -13.38 -4.80
C ARG A 43 4.21 -14.54 -3.84
N THR A 44 5.19 -15.41 -4.02
CA THR A 44 5.52 -16.48 -3.06
C THR A 44 6.94 -16.30 -2.56
N ARG A 45 7.15 -16.65 -1.31
CA ARG A 45 8.46 -16.63 -0.66
C ARG A 45 8.75 -17.99 -0.06
N CYS A 46 9.95 -18.50 -0.30
CA CYS A 46 10.42 -19.75 0.29
C CYS A 46 10.83 -19.56 1.75
N LEU A 47 10.34 -20.43 2.62
CA LEU A 47 10.69 -20.41 4.04
C LEU A 47 12.12 -20.88 4.31
N ASP A 48 12.68 -21.70 3.40
CA ASP A 48 13.98 -22.36 3.61
C ASP A 48 15.14 -21.60 2.94
N CYS A 49 14.95 -21.11 1.69
CA CYS A 49 16.02 -20.42 0.94
C CYS A 49 15.76 -18.94 0.69
N GLY A 50 14.58 -18.42 1.07
CA GLY A 50 14.23 -17.01 0.90
C GLY A 50 13.90 -16.61 -0.55
N ASP A 51 13.92 -17.54 -1.52
CA ASP A 51 13.60 -17.24 -2.92
C ASP A 51 12.20 -16.63 -3.03
N GLU A 52 12.09 -15.49 -3.72
CA GLU A 52 10.84 -14.80 -3.97
C GLU A 52 10.54 -14.76 -5.46
N ARG A 53 9.27 -15.02 -5.81
CA ARG A 53 8.82 -15.01 -7.19
C ARG A 53 7.35 -14.67 -7.32
N GLU A 54 6.98 -14.16 -8.48
CA GLU A 54 5.58 -13.99 -8.83
C GLU A 54 4.93 -15.35 -9.05
N ASP A 55 3.72 -15.55 -8.52
CA ASP A 55 2.89 -16.71 -8.73
C ASP A 55 1.42 -16.31 -8.78
N ARG A 56 0.86 -16.29 -9.97
CA ARG A 56 -0.54 -15.91 -10.23
C ARG A 56 -1.48 -17.11 -10.42
N ARG A 57 -1.01 -18.32 -10.15
CA ARG A 57 -1.85 -19.51 -10.26
C ARG A 57 -2.92 -19.52 -9.17
N ALA A 58 -4.17 -19.68 -9.59
CA ALA A 58 -5.31 -19.81 -8.70
C ALA A 58 -6.35 -20.76 -9.33
N PRO A 59 -6.64 -21.92 -8.69
CA PRO A 59 -6.05 -22.42 -7.44
C PRO A 59 -4.60 -22.93 -7.61
N LEU A 60 -3.86 -22.97 -6.51
CA LEU A 60 -2.55 -23.63 -6.49
C LEU A 60 -2.74 -25.16 -6.59
N PRO A 61 -1.90 -25.88 -7.37
CA PRO A 61 -2.04 -27.33 -7.57
C PRO A 61 -1.73 -28.14 -6.31
N GLN A 62 -0.95 -27.57 -5.39
CA GLN A 62 -0.55 -28.18 -4.11
C GLN A 62 -0.42 -27.10 -3.03
N LEU A 63 -0.76 -27.43 -1.78
CA LEU A 63 -0.65 -26.58 -0.60
C LEU A 63 0.10 -27.27 0.54
N PRO A 64 1.18 -26.68 1.08
CA PRO A 64 1.92 -25.55 0.51
C PRO A 64 2.63 -25.95 -0.79
N PRO A 65 2.81 -25.00 -1.75
CA PRO A 65 3.53 -25.31 -2.97
C PRO A 65 5.02 -25.50 -2.68
N PRO A 66 5.71 -26.43 -3.40
CA PRO A 66 7.15 -26.60 -3.24
C PRO A 66 7.92 -25.49 -3.93
N CYS A 67 9.04 -25.09 -3.33
CA CYS A 67 9.97 -24.14 -3.93
C CYS A 67 10.71 -24.81 -5.10
N PRO A 68 10.68 -24.26 -6.31
CA PRO A 68 11.40 -24.86 -7.44
C PRO A 68 12.93 -24.71 -7.34
N ALA A 69 13.44 -23.84 -6.47
CA ALA A 69 14.87 -23.68 -6.25
C ALA A 69 15.46 -24.72 -5.28
N CYS A 70 14.74 -25.08 -4.20
CA CYS A 70 15.29 -25.93 -3.14
C CYS A 70 14.34 -27.05 -2.68
N GLY A 71 13.11 -27.12 -3.21
CA GLY A 71 12.09 -28.08 -2.75
C GLY A 71 11.40 -27.70 -1.43
N GLY A 72 11.84 -26.65 -0.75
CA GLY A 72 11.26 -26.14 0.49
C GLY A 72 9.84 -25.60 0.31
N ARG A 73 9.22 -25.17 1.41
CA ARG A 73 7.83 -24.70 1.40
C ARG A 73 7.72 -23.25 0.98
N LEU A 74 6.85 -22.95 0.03
CA LEU A 74 6.46 -21.59 -0.32
C LEU A 74 5.30 -21.10 0.56
N ARG A 75 5.30 -19.83 0.86
CA ARG A 75 4.19 -19.09 1.47
C ARG A 75 3.85 -17.86 0.63
N PRO A 76 2.67 -17.22 0.81
CA PRO A 76 2.40 -15.91 0.23
C PRO A 76 3.46 -14.87 0.64
N GLY A 77 3.88 -14.03 -0.29
CA GLY A 77 4.87 -12.97 -0.09
C GLY A 77 4.26 -11.73 0.60
N VAL A 78 3.47 -11.95 1.65
CA VAL A 78 2.84 -10.89 2.44
C VAL A 78 3.52 -10.77 3.80
N VAL A 79 3.50 -9.58 4.36
CA VAL A 79 3.98 -9.30 5.73
C VAL A 79 2.87 -9.65 6.70
N TRP A 80 3.13 -10.61 7.60
CA TRP A 80 2.21 -10.97 8.67
C TRP A 80 2.43 -10.12 9.91
N PHE A 81 1.44 -10.08 10.80
CA PHE A 81 1.59 -9.41 12.08
C PHE A 81 2.80 -9.96 12.84
N GLY A 82 3.63 -9.04 13.34
CA GLY A 82 4.89 -9.36 13.99
C GLY A 82 6.10 -9.54 13.06
N GLU A 83 5.90 -9.50 11.73
CA GLU A 83 7.01 -9.50 10.77
C GLU A 83 7.44 -8.07 10.43
N THR A 84 8.70 -7.93 10.06
CA THR A 84 9.28 -6.66 9.62
C THR A 84 8.83 -6.34 8.19
N ILE A 85 8.47 -5.08 7.96
CA ILE A 85 8.24 -4.56 6.61
C ILE A 85 9.55 -4.67 5.80
N PRO A 86 9.50 -5.08 4.51
CA PRO A 86 10.68 -5.10 3.66
C PRO A 86 11.37 -3.72 3.64
N ALA A 87 12.68 -3.73 3.91
CA ALA A 87 13.43 -2.47 4.10
C ALA A 87 13.31 -1.51 2.91
N GLY A 88 13.29 -2.03 1.68
CA GLY A 88 13.07 -1.22 0.48
C GLY A 88 11.70 -0.53 0.50
N ALA A 89 10.62 -1.30 0.71
CA ALA A 89 9.26 -0.73 0.75
C ALA A 89 9.09 0.30 1.87
N ALA A 90 9.70 0.07 3.04
CA ALA A 90 9.68 1.02 4.15
C ALA A 90 10.42 2.32 3.81
N ALA A 91 11.64 2.20 3.27
CA ALA A 91 12.47 3.35 2.90
C ALA A 91 11.85 4.18 1.76
N ASP A 92 11.33 3.52 0.72
CA ASP A 92 10.69 4.18 -0.41
C ASP A 92 9.42 4.93 0.02
N ALA A 93 8.59 4.30 0.88
CA ALA A 93 7.38 4.93 1.41
C ALA A 93 7.71 6.13 2.32
N GLU A 94 8.73 6.02 3.18
CA GLU A 94 9.15 7.12 4.04
C GLU A 94 9.74 8.26 3.20
N THR A 95 10.55 7.96 2.19
CA THR A 95 11.12 8.95 1.29
C THR A 95 10.01 9.71 0.55
N ALA A 96 9.01 8.99 0.04
CA ALA A 96 7.87 9.60 -0.62
C ALA A 96 7.03 10.47 0.32
N ALA A 97 6.79 10.00 1.54
CA ALA A 97 6.06 10.77 2.55
C ALA A 97 6.78 12.07 2.95
N ARG A 98 8.12 12.06 2.98
CA ARG A 98 8.94 13.26 3.26
C ARG A 98 8.99 14.25 2.09
N ALA A 99 8.81 13.78 0.87
CA ALA A 99 9.01 14.59 -0.34
C ALA A 99 7.70 15.11 -0.95
N CYS A 100 6.54 14.67 -0.47
CA CYS A 100 5.27 15.06 -1.06
C CYS A 100 4.80 16.43 -0.54
N ASP A 101 4.05 17.16 -1.38
CA ASP A 101 3.32 18.37 -0.98
C ASP A 101 1.94 18.03 -0.40
N LEU A 102 1.35 16.91 -0.86
CA LEU A 102 0.03 16.44 -0.46
C LEU A 102 0.05 14.94 -0.16
N PHE A 103 -0.38 14.57 1.04
CA PHE A 103 -0.49 13.20 1.50
C PHE A 103 -1.96 12.84 1.77
N LEU A 104 -2.51 11.92 0.99
CA LEU A 104 -3.87 11.45 1.15
C LEU A 104 -3.89 10.14 1.94
N VAL A 105 -4.60 10.11 3.05
CA VAL A 105 -4.89 8.91 3.83
C VAL A 105 -6.29 8.43 3.48
N VAL A 106 -6.42 7.21 2.97
CA VAL A 106 -7.69 6.75 2.41
C VAL A 106 -8.09 5.39 2.97
N GLY A 107 -9.24 5.33 3.66
CA GLY A 107 -9.90 4.09 4.06
C GLY A 107 -9.05 3.18 4.95
N THR A 108 -8.22 3.74 5.82
CA THR A 108 -7.41 2.98 6.78
C THR A 108 -7.85 3.25 8.20
N SER A 109 -7.73 2.25 9.08
CA SER A 109 -7.96 2.43 10.52
C SER A 109 -6.92 3.33 11.19
N GLY A 110 -5.75 3.51 10.55
CA GLY A 110 -4.61 4.23 11.13
C GLY A 110 -4.01 3.56 12.38
N ALA A 111 -4.35 2.30 12.64
CA ALA A 111 -3.90 1.57 13.83
C ALA A 111 -2.70 0.65 13.57
N VAL A 112 -2.38 0.36 12.31
CA VAL A 112 -1.33 -0.60 11.94
C VAL A 112 0.00 0.12 11.74
N TRP A 113 0.94 -0.14 12.64
CA TRP A 113 2.31 0.38 12.56
C TRP A 113 3.23 -0.57 11.79
N PRO A 114 4.24 -0.05 11.05
CA PRO A 114 4.65 1.36 10.95
C PRO A 114 3.89 2.19 9.91
N ALA A 115 2.98 1.62 9.11
CA ALA A 115 2.26 2.33 8.05
C ALA A 115 1.53 3.59 8.54
N ALA A 116 0.92 3.53 9.73
CA ALA A 116 0.24 4.67 10.35
C ALA A 116 1.16 5.88 10.59
N GLY A 117 2.46 5.64 10.78
CA GLY A 117 3.47 6.69 10.97
C GLY A 117 3.77 7.53 9.74
N LEU A 118 3.42 7.08 8.53
CA LEU A 118 3.71 7.81 7.30
C LEU A 118 2.95 9.15 7.21
N ALA A 119 1.72 9.22 7.70
CA ALA A 119 0.96 10.46 7.75
C ALA A 119 1.66 11.52 8.63
N ARG A 120 2.19 11.10 9.77
CA ARG A 120 2.98 11.95 10.65
C ARG A 120 4.28 12.41 9.98
N VAL A 121 5.01 11.50 9.32
CA VAL A 121 6.23 11.83 8.58
C VAL A 121 5.95 12.89 7.51
N ALA A 122 4.87 12.74 6.74
CA ALA A 122 4.45 13.72 5.74
C ALA A 122 4.15 15.08 6.38
N ARG A 123 3.37 15.10 7.46
CA ARG A 123 3.02 16.33 8.18
C ARG A 123 4.25 17.04 8.76
N GLU A 124 5.18 16.31 9.37
CA GLU A 124 6.43 16.85 9.92
C GLU A 124 7.39 17.37 8.82
N SER A 125 7.11 17.03 7.56
CA SER A 125 7.83 17.48 6.37
C SER A 125 7.04 18.55 5.58
N ASP A 126 6.12 19.28 6.23
CA ASP A 126 5.31 20.36 5.68
C ASP A 126 4.28 19.97 4.61
N ALA A 127 4.01 18.68 4.42
CA ALA A 127 2.95 18.23 3.51
C ALA A 127 1.56 18.53 4.06
N GLN A 128 0.62 18.85 3.17
CA GLN A 128 -0.80 18.87 3.52
C GLN A 128 -1.31 17.44 3.66
N VAL A 129 -1.84 17.04 4.82
CA VAL A 129 -2.40 15.72 5.07
C VAL A 129 -3.91 15.80 5.07
N ILE A 130 -4.56 15.00 4.21
CA ILE A 130 -6.03 14.91 4.13
C ILE A 130 -6.45 13.46 4.31
N GLU A 131 -7.36 13.22 5.25
CA GLU A 131 -7.94 11.90 5.50
C GLU A 131 -9.33 11.78 4.87
N PHE A 132 -9.53 10.69 4.11
CA PHE A 132 -10.80 10.25 3.56
C PHE A 132 -11.20 8.94 4.23
N ASN A 133 -12.20 8.97 5.09
CA ASN A 133 -12.62 7.79 5.83
C ASN A 133 -14.09 7.87 6.22
N LEU A 134 -14.70 6.74 6.58
CA LEU A 134 -16.06 6.71 7.12
C LEU A 134 -16.10 7.33 8.53
N GLU A 135 -15.09 7.04 9.34
CA GLU A 135 -14.96 7.49 10.72
C GLU A 135 -13.51 7.92 10.98
N ARG A 136 -13.31 8.78 11.97
CA ARG A 136 -11.98 9.16 12.44
C ARG A 136 -11.25 7.95 13.01
N GLY A 137 -9.97 7.82 12.69
CA GLY A 137 -9.11 6.71 13.10
C GLY A 137 -7.82 7.16 13.78
N GLY A 138 -6.88 6.24 13.90
CA GLY A 138 -5.61 6.46 14.60
C GLY A 138 -4.68 7.50 13.98
N VAL A 139 -4.92 7.93 12.75
CA VAL A 139 -4.12 8.97 12.06
C VAL A 139 -4.86 10.30 11.92
N SER A 140 -6.10 10.40 12.39
CA SER A 140 -6.92 11.61 12.19
C SER A 140 -6.34 12.86 12.85
N ASP A 141 -5.56 12.71 13.91
CA ASP A 141 -4.88 13.82 14.57
C ASP A 141 -3.71 14.38 13.75
N GLU A 142 -3.21 13.61 12.79
CA GLU A 142 -2.20 14.06 11.84
C GLU A 142 -2.80 14.76 10.62
N ALA A 143 -4.10 14.57 10.36
CA ALA A 143 -4.76 15.18 9.21
C ALA A 143 -5.10 16.65 9.44
N HIS A 144 -4.80 17.49 8.47
CA HIS A 144 -5.24 18.89 8.42
C HIS A 144 -6.73 19.01 8.07
N LEU A 145 -7.22 18.04 7.28
CA LEU A 145 -8.62 17.96 6.87
C LEU A 145 -9.09 16.51 6.95
N PHE A 146 -10.26 16.29 7.52
CA PHE A 146 -10.96 15.01 7.53
C PHE A 146 -12.23 15.12 6.68
N ILE A 147 -12.35 14.26 5.68
CA ILE A 147 -13.50 14.16 4.79
C ILE A 147 -14.23 12.85 5.08
N ALA A 148 -15.38 12.96 5.73
CA ALA A 148 -16.22 11.82 6.06
C ALA A 148 -16.96 11.31 4.83
N GLY A 149 -16.93 10.00 4.60
CA GLY A 149 -17.71 9.35 3.54
C GLY A 149 -17.00 8.18 2.89
N ASP A 150 -17.73 7.50 2.01
CA ASP A 150 -17.16 6.45 1.17
C ASP A 150 -16.10 7.07 0.24
N ALA A 151 -14.89 6.50 0.28
CA ALA A 151 -13.78 6.93 -0.56
C ALA A 151 -14.10 6.85 -2.07
N ALA A 152 -14.95 5.91 -2.48
CA ALA A 152 -15.38 5.82 -3.88
C ALA A 152 -16.29 6.99 -4.33
N ALA A 153 -16.96 7.62 -3.37
CA ALA A 153 -17.79 8.80 -3.63
C ALA A 153 -17.04 10.11 -3.45
N THR A 154 -16.14 10.19 -2.45
CA THR A 154 -15.49 11.45 -2.06
C THR A 154 -14.21 11.75 -2.84
N LEU A 155 -13.38 10.74 -3.14
CA LEU A 155 -12.14 10.94 -3.88
C LEU A 155 -12.32 11.51 -5.30
N PRO A 156 -13.32 11.08 -6.10
CA PRO A 156 -13.53 11.65 -7.43
C PRO A 156 -13.80 13.16 -7.44
N MET A 157 -14.23 13.72 -6.31
CA MET A 157 -14.46 15.17 -6.18
C MET A 157 -13.16 15.99 -6.16
N LEU A 158 -11.99 15.35 -6.01
CA LEU A 158 -10.68 16.02 -6.06
C LEU A 158 -10.15 16.23 -7.48
N VAL A 159 -10.72 15.54 -8.45
CA VAL A 159 -10.30 15.63 -9.86
C VAL A 159 -11.43 16.28 -10.64
N PRO A 160 -11.16 17.30 -11.47
CA PRO A 160 -12.17 18.01 -12.25
C PRO A 160 -12.81 17.15 -13.33
#